data_5dbc75f8534db8656892a5275e13098d
#
_entry.id   5dbc75f8534db8656892a5275e13098d
#
_cell.length_a   1.000
_cell.length_b   1.000
_cell.length_c   1.000
_cell.angle_alpha   90.00
_cell.angle_beta   90.00
_cell.angle_gamma   90.00
#
_symmetry.space_group_name_H-M   'P 1'
#
loop_
_entity.id
_entity.type
_entity.pdbx_description
1 polymer ?
#
loop_
_entity_poly.entity_id
_entity_poly.type
_entity_poly.pdbx_seq_one_letter_code
_entity_poly.pdbx_strand_id
1 'polypeptide(L)'
;MRAGAVLVDIRSEVERYRDGVIPGARFHPRNVLEWRLDPASGHGDPELCDDLDRRVILVCNEGYQSSLAAATLQDLGFRHATDLAGGFQAWRAAALPWSQGAHLGSPGPIASGPKR
;
A
#
# COMPACT_ATOMS: atom_id res chain seq x y z
N MET A 1 -10.10 -1.25 10.90
CA MET A 1 -10.29 -1.61 9.52
C MET A 1 -11.43 -2.57 9.38
N ARG A 2 -12.23 -2.43 8.31
CA ARG A 2 -13.30 -3.32 8.14
C ARG A 2 -12.82 -4.68 7.79
N ALA A 3 -13.50 -5.70 8.21
CA ALA A 3 -13.18 -7.08 7.89
C ALA A 3 -13.16 -7.23 6.36
N GLY A 4 -12.15 -7.83 5.83
CA GLY A 4 -12.03 -8.05 4.40
C GLY A 4 -11.41 -6.93 3.61
N ALA A 5 -11.24 -5.76 4.20
CA ALA A 5 -10.57 -4.66 3.51
C ALA A 5 -9.06 -4.77 3.69
N VAL A 6 -8.31 -4.47 2.64
CA VAL A 6 -6.86 -4.54 2.68
C VAL A 6 -6.29 -3.21 2.22
N LEU A 7 -5.41 -2.64 3.01
CA LEU A 7 -4.68 -1.44 2.61
C LEU A 7 -3.44 -1.86 1.83
N VAL A 8 -3.23 -1.22 0.70
CA VAL A 8 -2.06 -1.47 -0.14
C VAL A 8 -1.33 -0.15 -0.34
N ASP A 9 -0.12 -0.09 0.19
CA ASP A 9 0.72 1.10 0.10
C ASP A 9 1.48 1.07 -1.22
N ILE A 10 1.25 2.06 -2.06
CA ILE A 10 1.85 2.10 -3.38
C ILE A 10 2.96 3.15 -3.48
N ARG A 11 3.38 3.71 -2.36
CA ARG A 11 4.45 4.71 -2.34
C ARG A 11 5.81 4.08 -2.62
N SER A 12 6.80 4.92 -2.86
CA SER A 12 8.17 4.46 -2.99
C SER A 12 8.74 4.08 -1.62
N GLU A 13 9.82 3.30 -1.62
CA GLU A 13 10.50 2.98 -0.37
C GLU A 13 11.03 4.23 0.31
N VAL A 14 11.48 5.21 -0.48
CA VAL A 14 11.99 6.46 0.07
C VAL A 14 10.90 7.19 0.85
N GLU A 15 9.71 7.30 0.26
CA GLU A 15 8.60 7.96 0.94
C GLU A 15 8.20 7.22 2.21
N ARG A 16 8.17 5.90 2.15
CA ARG A 16 7.81 5.09 3.32
C ARG A 16 8.83 5.23 4.44
N TYR A 17 10.10 5.26 4.08
CA TYR A 17 11.14 5.42 5.09
C TYR A 17 11.10 6.82 5.71
N ARG A 18 10.90 7.82 4.87
CA ARG A 18 10.91 9.21 5.32
C ARG A 18 9.70 9.55 6.21
N ASP A 19 8.52 9.10 5.80
CA ASP A 19 7.28 9.57 6.40
C ASP A 19 6.60 8.57 7.33
N GLY A 20 6.95 7.30 7.24
CA GLY A 20 6.32 6.27 8.07
C GLY A 20 5.39 5.38 7.26
N VAL A 21 4.85 4.36 7.91
CA VAL A 21 4.00 3.36 7.26
C VAL A 21 2.78 3.05 8.13
N ILE A 22 1.75 2.49 7.50
CA ILE A 22 0.57 2.01 8.22
C ILE A 22 0.79 0.55 8.56
N PRO A 23 0.81 0.18 9.84
CA PRO A 23 1.00 -1.22 10.22
C PRO A 23 -0.07 -2.11 9.59
N GLY A 24 0.36 -3.24 9.05
CA GLY A 24 -0.56 -4.19 8.43
C GLY A 24 -0.86 -3.93 6.98
N ALA A 25 -0.48 -2.79 6.43
CA ALA A 25 -0.69 -2.52 5.01
C ALA A 25 0.29 -3.35 4.18
N ARG A 26 -0.17 -3.85 3.03
CA ARG A 26 0.70 -4.54 2.08
C ARG A 26 1.47 -3.49 1.31
N PHE A 27 2.68 -3.83 0.89
CA PHE A 27 3.50 -2.89 0.13
C PHE A 27 3.68 -3.40 -1.29
N HIS A 28 3.12 -2.68 -2.23
CA HIS A 28 3.32 -2.94 -3.66
C HIS A 28 3.48 -1.58 -4.34
N PRO A 29 4.72 -1.17 -4.62
CA PRO A 29 4.97 0.14 -5.24
C PRO A 29 4.20 0.29 -6.54
N ARG A 30 3.86 1.52 -6.87
CA ARG A 30 3.00 1.80 -8.03
C ARG A 30 3.51 1.15 -9.31
N ASN A 31 4.83 1.12 -9.51
CA ASN A 31 5.38 0.62 -10.76
C ASN A 31 5.24 -0.89 -10.95
N VAL A 32 4.92 -1.64 -9.89
CA VAL A 32 4.69 -3.08 -10.01
C VAL A 32 3.30 -3.47 -9.56
N LEU A 33 2.42 -2.50 -9.31
CA LEU A 33 1.12 -2.77 -8.72
C LEU A 33 0.30 -3.74 -9.57
N GLU A 34 0.19 -3.49 -10.87
CA GLU A 34 -0.60 -4.37 -11.73
C GLU A 34 -0.02 -5.77 -11.75
N TRP A 35 1.30 -5.87 -11.83
CA TRP A 35 1.97 -7.16 -11.87
C TRP A 35 1.71 -7.95 -10.58
N ARG A 36 1.63 -7.26 -9.46
CA ARG A 36 1.44 -7.91 -8.17
C ARG A 36 -0.03 -8.16 -7.82
N LEU A 37 -0.95 -7.54 -8.51
CA LEU A 37 -2.37 -7.75 -8.22
C LEU A 37 -3.14 -8.45 -9.33
N ASP A 38 -2.64 -8.42 -10.57
CA ASP A 38 -3.34 -9.06 -11.68
C ASP A 38 -3.26 -10.58 -11.55
N PRO A 39 -4.39 -11.28 -11.41
CA PRO A 39 -4.36 -12.74 -11.28
C PRO A 39 -3.70 -13.42 -12.48
N ALA A 40 -3.73 -12.79 -13.65
CA ALA A 40 -3.19 -13.38 -14.86
C ALA A 40 -1.70 -13.16 -15.04
N SER A 41 -1.05 -12.39 -14.16
CA SER A 41 0.37 -12.08 -14.34
C SER A 41 1.29 -13.24 -14.00
N GLY A 42 0.82 -14.17 -13.20
CA GLY A 42 1.67 -15.26 -12.70
C GLY A 42 2.54 -14.86 -11.51
N HIS A 43 2.48 -13.60 -11.08
CA HIS A 43 3.32 -13.10 -9.98
C HIS A 43 2.49 -12.30 -8.97
N GLY A 44 1.19 -12.56 -8.91
CA GLY A 44 0.32 -11.83 -8.02
C GLY A 44 0.55 -12.17 -6.56
N ASP A 45 0.22 -11.22 -5.71
CA ASP A 45 0.22 -11.43 -4.27
C ASP A 45 -0.95 -12.36 -3.96
N PRO A 46 -0.70 -13.58 -3.49
CA PRO A 46 -1.78 -14.56 -3.34
C PRO A 46 -2.85 -14.14 -2.34
N GLU A 47 -2.53 -13.23 -1.44
CA GLU A 47 -3.52 -12.77 -0.48
C GLU A 47 -4.41 -11.67 -1.04
N LEU A 48 -4.11 -11.19 -2.24
CA LEU A 48 -4.89 -10.13 -2.87
C LEU A 48 -5.53 -10.58 -4.16
N CYS A 49 -4.79 -11.28 -5.01
CA CYS A 49 -5.29 -11.61 -6.33
C CYS A 49 -6.16 -12.87 -6.36
N ASP A 50 -6.41 -13.48 -5.22
CA ASP A 50 -7.27 -14.66 -5.14
C ASP A 50 -8.76 -14.30 -5.16
N ASP A 51 -9.10 -13.02 -4.96
CA ASP A 51 -10.50 -12.62 -4.85
C ASP A 51 -10.67 -11.19 -5.38
N LEU A 52 -11.19 -11.07 -6.59
CA LEU A 52 -11.40 -9.77 -7.21
C LEU A 52 -12.51 -8.95 -6.55
N ASP A 53 -13.29 -9.53 -5.68
CA ASP A 53 -14.30 -8.80 -4.93
C ASP A 53 -13.76 -8.20 -3.65
N ARG A 54 -12.50 -8.43 -3.35
CA ARG A 54 -11.90 -7.90 -2.12
C ARG A 54 -11.87 -6.37 -2.15
N ARG A 55 -12.09 -5.77 -1.01
CA ARG A 55 -11.97 -4.32 -0.91
C ARG A 55 -10.51 -3.97 -0.79
N VAL A 56 -9.95 -3.39 -1.83
CA VAL A 56 -8.56 -2.96 -1.85
C VAL A 56 -8.55 -1.44 -1.72
N ILE A 57 -7.87 -0.93 -0.72
CA ILE A 57 -7.78 0.51 -0.47
C ILE A 57 -6.34 0.92 -0.71
N LEU A 58 -6.10 1.67 -1.76
CA LEU A 58 -4.75 2.07 -2.15
C LEU A 58 -4.33 3.33 -1.40
N VAL A 59 -3.08 3.35 -0.96
CA VAL A 59 -2.55 4.48 -0.19
C VAL A 59 -1.33 5.03 -0.91
N CYS A 60 -1.39 6.29 -1.31
CA CYS A 60 -0.20 7.01 -1.74
C CYS A 60 0.09 8.11 -0.73
N ASN A 61 1.04 9.00 -1.03
CA ASN A 61 1.42 9.95 -0.01
C ASN A 61 0.39 11.05 0.20
N GLU A 62 -0.20 11.56 -0.87
CA GLU A 62 -1.13 12.69 -0.78
C GLU A 62 -2.48 12.45 -1.43
N GLY A 63 -2.71 11.26 -1.96
CA GLY A 63 -4.02 10.91 -2.51
C GLY A 63 -4.17 11.05 -4.02
N TYR A 64 -3.17 11.59 -4.71
CA TYR A 64 -3.30 11.80 -6.14
C TYR A 64 -3.10 10.51 -6.95
N GLN A 65 -1.95 9.85 -6.77
CA GLN A 65 -1.66 8.64 -7.54
C GLN A 65 -2.59 7.49 -7.20
N SER A 66 -3.03 7.40 -5.95
CA SER A 66 -3.87 6.27 -5.55
C SER A 66 -5.24 6.31 -6.21
N SER A 67 -5.77 7.49 -6.51
CA SER A 67 -7.05 7.56 -7.21
C SER A 67 -6.93 7.04 -8.64
N LEU A 68 -5.83 7.36 -9.32
CA LEU A 68 -5.57 6.84 -10.66
C LEU A 68 -5.32 5.34 -10.64
N ALA A 69 -4.58 4.88 -9.65
CA ALA A 69 -4.27 3.46 -9.50
C ALA A 69 -5.53 2.65 -9.20
N ALA A 70 -6.45 3.20 -8.41
CA ALA A 70 -7.71 2.52 -8.13
C ALA A 70 -8.52 2.30 -9.40
N ALA A 71 -8.55 3.30 -10.28
CA ALA A 71 -9.23 3.16 -11.56
C ALA A 71 -8.59 2.04 -12.40
N THR A 72 -7.27 1.95 -12.41
CA THR A 72 -6.57 0.89 -13.12
C THR A 72 -6.93 -0.49 -12.56
N LEU A 73 -6.98 -0.62 -11.24
CA LEU A 73 -7.35 -1.90 -10.63
C LEU A 73 -8.79 -2.26 -10.92
N GLN A 74 -9.69 -1.29 -11.01
CA GLN A 74 -11.05 -1.58 -11.41
C GLN A 74 -11.12 -2.16 -12.82
N ASP A 75 -10.27 -1.65 -13.72
CA ASP A 75 -10.18 -2.20 -15.06
C ASP A 75 -9.65 -3.62 -15.07
N LEU A 76 -8.83 -4.00 -14.10
CA LEU A 76 -8.33 -5.36 -13.97
C LEU A 76 -9.36 -6.31 -13.34
N GLY A 77 -10.47 -5.79 -12.87
CA GLY A 77 -11.52 -6.61 -12.28
C GLY A 77 -11.71 -6.42 -10.78
N PHE A 78 -10.88 -5.62 -10.12
CA PHE A 78 -11.07 -5.33 -8.71
C PHE A 78 -12.11 -4.22 -8.58
N ARG A 79 -13.36 -4.58 -8.68
CA ARG A 79 -14.44 -3.59 -8.77
C ARG A 79 -14.65 -2.80 -7.48
N HIS A 80 -14.11 -3.28 -6.36
CA HIS A 80 -14.20 -2.57 -5.09
C HIS A 80 -12.90 -1.88 -4.73
N ALA A 81 -12.00 -1.69 -5.69
CA ALA A 81 -10.78 -0.94 -5.44
C ALA A 81 -11.10 0.53 -5.26
N THR A 82 -10.50 1.13 -4.25
CA THR A 82 -10.67 2.55 -3.96
C THR A 82 -9.35 3.08 -3.40
N ASP A 83 -9.34 4.33 -2.95
CA ASP A 83 -8.13 4.91 -2.42
C ASP A 83 -8.44 5.68 -1.14
N LEU A 84 -7.39 5.90 -0.36
CA LEU A 84 -7.49 6.65 0.89
C LEU A 84 -7.39 8.13 0.59
N ALA A 85 -8.46 8.86 0.84
CA ALA A 85 -8.50 10.29 0.56
C ALA A 85 -7.42 11.02 1.36
N GLY A 86 -6.64 11.84 0.68
CA GLY A 86 -5.54 12.55 1.30
C GLY A 86 -4.31 11.70 1.57
N GLY A 87 -4.37 10.41 1.30
CA GLY A 87 -3.23 9.51 1.43
C GLY A 87 -2.66 9.38 2.82
N PHE A 88 -1.41 8.98 2.89
CA PHE A 88 -0.75 8.75 4.18
C PHE A 88 -0.66 10.03 5.00
N GLN A 89 -0.49 11.18 4.37
CA GLN A 89 -0.38 12.42 5.11
C GLN A 89 -1.67 12.72 5.89
N ALA A 90 -2.83 12.46 5.28
CA ALA A 90 -4.10 12.63 5.98
C ALA A 90 -4.28 11.60 7.09
N TRP A 91 -3.83 10.37 6.85
CA TRP A 91 -3.89 9.31 7.85
C TRP A 91 -3.11 9.71 9.10
N ARG A 92 -1.89 10.20 8.88
CA ARG A 92 -1.03 10.60 9.99
C ARG A 92 -1.58 11.83 10.71
N ALA A 93 -2.09 12.78 9.94
CA ALA A 93 -2.66 13.99 10.52
C ALA A 93 -3.90 13.70 11.36
N ALA A 94 -4.62 12.63 11.03
CA ALA A 94 -5.78 12.20 11.80
C ALA A 94 -5.39 11.37 13.03
N ALA A 95 -4.10 11.24 13.30
CA ALA A 95 -3.58 10.51 14.46
C ALA A 95 -3.96 9.03 14.44
N LEU A 96 -4.13 8.46 13.24
CA LEU A 96 -4.37 7.03 13.10
C LEU A 96 -3.04 6.28 13.22
N PRO A 97 -3.06 4.99 13.50
CA PRO A 97 -1.82 4.26 13.79
C PRO A 97 -0.83 4.26 12.64
N TRP A 98 0.39 4.61 12.92
CA TRP A 98 1.48 4.55 11.95
C TRP A 98 2.77 4.23 12.68
N SER A 99 3.77 3.77 11.95
CA SER A 99 5.07 3.47 12.53
C SER A 99 6.18 3.91 11.62
N GLN A 100 7.42 3.85 12.12
CA GLN A 100 8.59 4.22 11.35
C GLN A 100 8.74 3.27 10.18
N GLY A 101 9.06 3.80 9.03
CA GLY A 101 9.32 2.98 7.87
C GLY A 101 10.67 2.27 7.97
N ALA A 102 10.81 1.16 7.25
CA ALA A 102 12.07 0.43 7.23
C ALA A 102 13.12 1.24 6.52
N HIS A 103 14.36 1.15 7.01
CA HIS A 103 15.45 1.88 6.39
C HIS A 103 15.72 1.30 5.01
N LEU A 104 15.84 2.18 4.03
CA LEU A 104 16.08 1.76 2.68
C LEU A 104 17.41 1.03 2.59
N GLY A 105 17.41 -0.13 2.00
CA GLY A 105 18.62 -0.91 1.84
C GLY A 105 19.06 -1.66 3.08
N SER A 106 18.35 -1.53 4.17
CA SER A 106 18.74 -2.21 5.37
C SER A 106 18.01 -3.53 5.48
N PRO A 107 18.60 -4.49 6.11
CA PRO A 107 17.92 -5.75 6.27
C PRO A 107 16.97 -5.66 7.42
N GLY A 108 16.35 -4.65 7.56
CA GLY A 108 15.41 -4.48 8.63
C GLY A 108 16.09 -3.83 9.78
N PRO A 109 15.50 -3.89 10.86
CA PRO A 109 15.89 -3.12 11.94
C PRO A 109 17.11 -3.68 12.42
N ILE A 110 17.98 -3.66 11.99
CA ILE A 110 19.01 -4.14 12.37
C ILE A 110 19.28 -3.84 13.50
N ALA A 111 18.92 -3.98 13.81
CA ALA A 111 19.17 -3.79 14.60
C ALA A 111 19.99 -2.97 14.84
N SER A 112 20.12 -2.52 14.98
CA SER A 112 20.73 -1.82 14.95
C SER A 112 20.54 -0.92 15.05
N GLY A 113 20.62 -0.86 15.26
CA GLY A 113 20.48 -0.14 15.17
C GLY A 113 19.97 0.69 15.64
N PRO A 114 19.85 1.32 15.87
CA PRO A 114 19.21 2.15 16.37
C PRO A 114 18.30 2.61 16.07
N LYS A 115 17.93 2.73 16.24
CA LYS A 115 17.19 2.97 15.85
C LYS A 115 17.01 3.68 15.27
N ARG A 116 17.15 3.68 14.95
CA ARG A 116 16.81 4.32 14.02
C ARG A 116 15.59 4.89 14.16
#